data_328e53844960bb0bd89327e8eb687268
#
_entry.id   328e53844960bb0bd89327e8eb687268
#
_cell.length_a   1.000
_cell.length_b   1.000
_cell.length_c   1.000
_cell.angle_alpha   90.00
_cell.angle_beta   90.00
_cell.angle_gamma   90.00
#
_symmetry.space_group_name_H-M   'P 1'
#
loop_
_entity.id
_entity.type
_entity.pdbx_description
1 polymer ?
#
loop_
_entity_poly.entity_id
_entity_poly.type
_entity_poly.pdbx_seq_one_letter_code
_entity_poly.pdbx_strand_id
1 'polypeptide(L)'
;VLCVLGGVLGYQLWAKPDMLIVMNQGKEALLFTLPDNSKVWLGGGSSLKYPDKLSARNREVYLDGEAFFDVKKDNGRTFQVVTELVEVKVLGTRFDVRVSEEDNMAEVVLESGSVKLNERNKAEDGVILRPGEMGRVSRQSGIEVRHVDLQLYTTWKDKYMNIESQK
;
A
#
# COMPACT_ATOMS: atom_id res chain seq x y z
N VAL A 1 -18.13 25.90 31.16
CA VAL A 1 -16.87 25.13 31.21
C VAL A 1 -17.03 23.78 30.48
N LEU A 2 -18.17 23.06 30.63
CA LEU A 2 -18.45 21.77 29.98
C LEU A 2 -18.55 21.85 28.43
N CYS A 3 -19.10 22.95 27.90
CA CYS A 3 -19.25 23.12 26.44
C CYS A 3 -17.91 23.35 25.73
N VAL A 4 -16.92 23.98 26.38
CA VAL A 4 -15.58 24.21 25.80
C VAL A 4 -14.78 22.90 25.72
N LEU A 5 -14.87 22.06 26.75
CA LEU A 5 -14.23 20.73 26.75
C LEU A 5 -14.78 19.81 25.67
N GLY A 6 -16.10 19.81 25.47
CA GLY A 6 -16.74 19.05 24.38
C GLY A 6 -16.32 19.51 22.99
N GLY A 7 -16.15 20.84 22.79
CA GLY A 7 -15.71 21.41 21.52
C GLY A 7 -14.25 21.08 21.20
N VAL A 8 -13.35 21.10 22.18
CA VAL A 8 -11.92 20.74 22.00
C VAL A 8 -11.76 19.23 21.71
N LEU A 9 -12.49 18.38 22.43
CA LEU A 9 -12.49 16.93 22.16
C LEU A 9 -13.06 16.62 20.78
N GLY A 10 -14.15 17.26 20.38
CA GLY A 10 -14.74 17.12 19.05
C GLY A 10 -13.80 17.57 17.94
N TYR A 11 -13.07 18.67 18.13
CA TYR A 11 -12.09 19.17 17.17
C TYR A 11 -10.91 18.20 17.00
N GLN A 12 -10.38 17.62 18.09
CA GLN A 12 -9.29 16.63 18.02
C GLN A 12 -9.73 15.34 17.32
N LEU A 13 -11.00 14.94 17.42
CA LEU A 13 -11.54 13.77 16.72
C LEU A 13 -11.75 14.00 15.21
N TRP A 14 -11.78 15.26 14.76
CA TRP A 14 -11.99 15.65 13.36
C TRP A 14 -10.72 16.18 12.68
N ALA A 15 -9.63 16.36 13.41
CA ALA A 15 -8.37 16.77 12.82
C ALA A 15 -7.89 15.68 11.82
N LYS A 16 -7.71 16.09 10.56
CA LYS A 16 -7.11 15.21 9.55
C LYS A 16 -5.66 14.93 9.98
N PRO A 17 -5.18 13.67 9.88
CA PRO A 17 -3.79 13.37 10.17
C PRO A 17 -2.88 14.10 9.18
N ASP A 18 -1.70 14.51 9.66
CA ASP A 18 -0.66 15.02 8.80
C ASP A 18 -0.17 13.90 7.86
N MET A 19 0.06 14.24 6.61
CA MET A 19 0.51 13.30 5.59
C MET A 19 2.01 13.42 5.38
N LEU A 20 2.71 12.30 5.54
CA LEU A 20 4.13 12.16 5.25
C LEU A 20 4.32 11.61 3.83
N ILE A 21 5.41 11.98 3.18
CA ILE A 21 5.77 11.49 1.86
C ILE A 21 7.20 10.97 1.91
N VAL A 22 7.40 9.72 1.49
CA VAL A 22 8.72 9.14 1.24
C VAL A 22 8.88 8.99 -0.27
N MET A 23 10.01 9.47 -0.81
CA MET A 23 10.35 9.36 -2.22
C MET A 23 11.68 8.63 -2.35
N ASN A 24 11.74 7.62 -3.20
CA ASN A 24 12.98 6.93 -3.53
C ASN A 24 13.54 7.49 -4.84
N GLN A 25 14.53 8.36 -4.75
CA GLN A 25 15.23 8.91 -5.92
C GLN A 25 16.40 8.03 -6.40
N GLY A 26 16.72 6.97 -5.66
CA GLY A 26 17.77 6.01 -5.99
C GLY A 26 17.30 4.94 -6.98
N LYS A 27 18.20 3.99 -7.27
CA LYS A 27 17.91 2.83 -8.12
C LYS A 27 17.60 1.58 -7.31
N GLU A 28 18.14 1.47 -6.08
CA GLU A 28 17.91 0.35 -5.18
C GLU A 28 16.61 0.56 -4.39
N ALA A 29 16.01 -0.53 -3.95
CA ALA A 29 14.84 -0.46 -3.08
C ALA A 29 15.16 0.29 -1.78
N LEU A 30 14.22 1.09 -1.31
CA LEU A 30 14.33 1.83 -0.05
C LEU A 30 13.44 1.16 1.00
N LEU A 31 14.06 0.53 2.01
CA LEU A 31 13.33 -0.08 3.11
C LEU A 31 13.06 0.92 4.24
N PHE A 32 11.81 0.98 4.68
CA PHE A 32 11.41 1.72 5.88
C PHE A 32 10.20 1.07 6.56
N THR A 33 9.94 1.49 7.80
CA THR A 33 8.86 0.98 8.63
C THR A 33 7.77 2.04 8.80
N LEU A 34 6.53 1.66 8.56
CA LEU A 34 5.36 2.51 8.77
C LEU A 34 4.99 2.61 10.27
N PRO A 35 4.19 3.61 10.69
CA PRO A 35 3.79 3.79 12.08
C PRO A 35 3.06 2.59 12.74
N ASP A 36 2.50 1.68 11.94
CA ASP A 36 1.85 0.44 12.39
C ASP A 36 2.78 -0.76 12.44
N ASN A 37 4.08 -0.55 12.26
CA ASN A 37 5.15 -1.55 12.13
C ASN A 37 5.05 -2.45 10.86
N SER A 38 4.27 -2.07 9.87
CA SER A 38 4.35 -2.66 8.53
C SER A 38 5.65 -2.21 7.85
N LYS A 39 6.26 -3.09 7.04
CA LYS A 39 7.48 -2.77 6.30
C LYS A 39 7.17 -2.51 4.84
N VAL A 40 7.88 -1.54 4.26
CA VAL A 40 7.75 -1.18 2.85
C VAL A 40 9.13 -1.15 2.21
N TRP A 41 9.26 -1.83 1.08
CA TRP A 41 10.38 -1.68 0.15
C TRP A 41 9.87 -0.85 -1.02
N LEU A 42 10.30 0.39 -1.11
CA LEU A 42 9.88 1.33 -2.14
C LEU A 42 10.85 1.28 -3.32
N GLY A 43 10.35 1.00 -4.51
CA GLY A 43 11.15 0.90 -5.74
C GLY A 43 11.79 2.23 -6.15
N GLY A 44 12.81 2.18 -6.99
CA GLY A 44 13.46 3.38 -7.54
C GLY A 44 12.49 4.23 -8.35
N GLY A 45 12.54 5.55 -8.16
CA GLY A 45 11.63 6.49 -8.80
C GLY A 45 10.20 6.53 -8.24
N SER A 46 9.92 5.76 -7.17
CA SER A 46 8.58 5.65 -6.59
C SER A 46 8.38 6.55 -5.38
N SER A 47 7.13 6.83 -5.05
CA SER A 47 6.74 7.59 -3.86
C SER A 47 5.61 6.94 -3.09
N LEU A 48 5.66 7.04 -1.76
CA LEU A 48 4.59 6.61 -0.86
C LEU A 48 4.17 7.76 0.05
N LYS A 49 2.88 8.06 0.03
CA LYS A 49 2.26 9.04 0.93
C LYS A 49 1.39 8.31 1.95
N TYR A 50 1.56 8.61 3.23
CA TYR A 50 0.85 7.95 4.32
C TYR A 50 0.63 8.91 5.49
N PRO A 51 -0.40 8.68 6.35
CA PRO A 51 -0.63 9.51 7.52
C PRO A 51 0.45 9.27 8.59
N ASP A 52 0.82 10.31 9.33
CA ASP A 52 1.76 10.25 10.47
C ASP A 52 1.33 9.25 11.55
N LYS A 53 0.03 8.99 11.64
CA LYS A 53 -0.60 8.00 12.51
C LYS A 53 -1.53 7.11 11.71
N LEU A 54 -1.13 5.85 11.51
CA LEU A 54 -1.99 4.80 10.97
C LEU A 54 -2.95 4.33 12.06
N SER A 55 -4.02 5.11 12.27
CA SER A 55 -5.01 4.88 13.33
C SER A 55 -5.99 3.75 13.01
N ALA A 56 -6.83 3.40 14.00
CA ALA A 56 -7.88 2.40 13.86
C ALA A 56 -8.86 2.66 12.69
N ARG A 57 -9.01 3.93 12.29
CA ARG A 57 -9.96 4.35 11.25
C ARG A 57 -9.30 4.60 9.89
N ASN A 58 -7.96 4.68 9.83
CA ASN A 58 -7.27 5.05 8.60
C ASN A 58 -5.90 4.38 8.53
N ARG A 59 -5.84 3.20 7.91
CA ARG A 59 -4.61 2.52 7.50
C ARG A 59 -4.48 2.58 5.97
N GLU A 60 -4.71 3.76 5.41
CA GLU A 60 -4.68 4.02 3.97
C GLU A 60 -3.39 4.73 3.58
N VAL A 61 -2.70 4.19 2.57
CA VAL A 61 -1.49 4.75 1.99
C VAL A 61 -1.67 4.91 0.48
N TYR A 62 -0.96 5.88 -0.10
CA TYR A 62 -1.04 6.22 -1.52
C TYR A 62 0.30 5.96 -2.19
N LEU A 63 0.30 5.07 -3.18
CA LEU A 63 1.49 4.65 -3.90
C LEU A 63 1.49 5.22 -5.32
N ASP A 64 2.63 5.75 -5.72
CA ASP A 64 3.00 6.05 -7.09
C ASP A 64 4.28 5.27 -7.42
N GLY A 65 4.26 4.46 -8.50
CA GLY A 65 5.33 3.57 -8.90
C GLY A 65 5.22 2.15 -8.32
N GLU A 66 6.29 1.63 -7.71
CA GLU A 66 6.41 0.24 -7.26
C GLU A 66 6.78 0.14 -5.78
N ALA A 67 6.08 -0.73 -5.05
CA ALA A 67 6.42 -1.04 -3.67
C ALA A 67 6.02 -2.47 -3.29
N PHE A 68 6.89 -3.13 -2.52
CA PHE A 68 6.57 -4.36 -1.83
C PHE A 68 6.16 -4.04 -0.38
N PHE A 69 5.08 -4.65 0.08
CA PHE A 69 4.52 -4.47 1.41
C PHE A 69 4.58 -5.76 2.22
N ASP A 70 5.05 -5.68 3.44
CA ASP A 70 4.89 -6.71 4.48
C ASP A 70 4.00 -6.10 5.58
N VAL A 71 2.70 -6.28 5.42
CA VAL A 71 1.69 -5.65 6.27
C VAL A 71 1.47 -6.46 7.53
N LYS A 72 1.68 -5.84 8.68
CA LYS A 72 1.43 -6.44 9.98
C LYS A 72 -0.07 -6.61 10.24
N LYS A 73 -0.47 -7.80 10.70
CA LYS A 73 -1.84 -8.03 11.20
C LYS A 73 -2.13 -7.11 12.39
N ASP A 74 -3.31 -6.50 12.36
CA ASP A 74 -3.73 -5.58 13.40
C ASP A 74 -5.23 -5.73 13.72
N ASN A 75 -5.56 -6.70 14.58
CA ASN A 75 -6.90 -6.93 15.14
C ASN A 75 -8.06 -6.87 14.10
N GLY A 76 -7.82 -7.39 12.88
CA GLY A 76 -8.81 -7.38 11.80
C GLY A 76 -9.01 -6.04 11.11
N ARG A 77 -8.17 -5.03 11.43
CA ARG A 77 -8.22 -3.74 10.75
C ARG A 77 -7.59 -3.81 9.37
N THR A 78 -8.33 -3.31 8.38
CA THR A 78 -7.90 -3.28 6.98
C THR A 78 -6.78 -2.30 6.78
N PHE A 79 -5.74 -2.72 6.05
CA PHE A 79 -4.74 -1.86 5.44
C PHE A 79 -5.08 -1.68 3.96
N GLN A 80 -5.02 -0.45 3.46
CA GLN A 80 -5.40 -0.14 2.09
C GLN A 80 -4.26 0.58 1.36
N VAL A 81 -3.86 0.04 0.21
CA VAL A 81 -2.99 0.74 -0.74
C VAL A 81 -3.83 1.29 -1.87
N VAL A 82 -3.71 2.57 -2.09
CA VAL A 82 -4.42 3.31 -3.12
C VAL A 82 -3.43 3.78 -4.17
N THR A 83 -3.73 3.52 -5.42
CA THR A 83 -2.99 4.02 -6.57
C THR A 83 -3.95 4.77 -7.51
N GLU A 84 -3.49 5.24 -8.64
CA GLU A 84 -4.36 5.84 -9.64
C GLU A 84 -5.32 4.82 -10.27
N LEU A 85 -4.91 3.55 -10.41
CA LEU A 85 -5.65 2.50 -11.12
C LEU A 85 -6.34 1.50 -10.21
N VAL A 86 -5.80 1.23 -9.01
CA VAL A 86 -6.29 0.17 -8.14
C VAL A 86 -6.38 0.57 -6.67
N GLU A 87 -7.24 -0.13 -5.96
CA GLU A 87 -7.31 -0.18 -4.50
C GLU A 87 -7.05 -1.61 -4.03
N VAL A 88 -6.06 -1.77 -3.16
CA VAL A 88 -5.63 -3.06 -2.61
C VAL A 88 -5.96 -3.07 -1.13
N LYS A 89 -6.82 -4.01 -0.68
CA LYS A 89 -7.24 -4.14 0.72
C LYS A 89 -6.73 -5.46 1.30
N VAL A 90 -6.05 -5.38 2.45
CA VAL A 90 -5.45 -6.53 3.13
C VAL A 90 -5.63 -6.45 4.65
N LEU A 91 -5.45 -7.58 5.36
CA LEU A 91 -5.48 -7.65 6.82
C LEU A 91 -4.11 -7.93 7.45
N GLY A 92 -3.22 -8.56 6.70
CA GLY A 92 -1.88 -8.96 7.12
C GLY A 92 -1.30 -9.87 6.03
N THR A 93 -0.53 -9.29 5.12
CA THR A 93 -0.30 -9.84 3.80
C THR A 93 1.05 -9.36 3.28
N ARG A 94 1.74 -10.20 2.53
CA ARG A 94 2.96 -9.85 1.81
C ARG A 94 2.64 -9.82 0.32
N PHE A 95 2.83 -8.67 -0.31
CA PHE A 95 2.44 -8.46 -1.70
C PHE A 95 3.24 -7.33 -2.35
N ASP A 96 3.35 -7.40 -3.66
CA ASP A 96 3.93 -6.37 -4.51
C ASP A 96 2.84 -5.58 -5.24
N VAL A 97 3.04 -4.29 -5.39
CA VAL A 97 2.19 -3.41 -6.21
C VAL A 97 3.08 -2.59 -7.13
N ARG A 98 2.82 -2.67 -8.42
CA ARG A 98 3.49 -1.88 -9.45
C ARG A 98 2.48 -1.16 -10.33
N VAL A 99 2.68 0.13 -10.50
CA VAL A 99 1.88 0.98 -11.41
C VAL A 99 2.79 1.56 -12.48
N SER A 100 2.39 1.41 -13.72
CA SER A 100 3.00 2.06 -14.88
C SER A 100 2.00 3.04 -15.48
N GLU A 101 2.26 4.32 -15.32
CA GLU A 101 1.41 5.36 -15.92
C GLU A 101 1.50 5.34 -17.44
N GLU A 102 2.70 5.08 -18.00
CA GLU A 102 2.92 5.00 -19.44
C GLU A 102 2.06 3.92 -20.10
N ASP A 103 1.95 2.75 -19.44
CA ASP A 103 1.18 1.61 -19.94
C ASP A 103 -0.28 1.64 -19.50
N ASN A 104 -0.69 2.59 -18.66
CA ASN A 104 -2.00 2.62 -17.98
C ASN A 104 -2.35 1.27 -17.33
N MET A 105 -1.39 0.69 -16.63
CA MET A 105 -1.46 -0.66 -16.10
C MET A 105 -0.99 -0.71 -14.65
N ALA A 106 -1.67 -1.50 -13.83
CA ALA A 106 -1.23 -1.88 -12.49
C ALA A 106 -1.14 -3.40 -12.38
N GLU A 107 -0.12 -3.86 -11.66
CA GLU A 107 0.07 -5.27 -11.32
C GLU A 107 0.15 -5.40 -9.80
N VAL A 108 -0.54 -6.40 -9.26
CA VAL A 108 -0.53 -6.73 -7.83
C VAL A 108 -0.22 -8.21 -7.70
N VAL A 109 0.92 -8.55 -7.09
CA VAL A 109 1.38 -9.94 -6.93
C VAL A 109 1.31 -10.33 -5.47
N LEU A 110 0.61 -11.40 -5.16
CA LEU A 110 0.43 -11.89 -3.79
C LEU A 110 1.44 -12.97 -3.44
N GLU A 111 2.32 -12.68 -2.46
CA GLU A 111 3.28 -13.65 -1.93
C GLU A 111 2.64 -14.51 -0.82
N SER A 112 1.98 -13.90 0.15
CA SER A 112 1.30 -14.63 1.24
C SER A 112 0.14 -13.84 1.84
N GLY A 113 -0.87 -14.55 2.33
CA GLY A 113 -2.08 -13.95 2.90
C GLY A 113 -3.23 -13.91 1.89
N SER A 114 -3.94 -12.80 1.84
CA SER A 114 -5.07 -12.57 0.93
C SER A 114 -5.17 -11.09 0.57
N VAL A 115 -5.45 -10.82 -0.70
CA VAL A 115 -5.65 -9.47 -1.24
C VAL A 115 -7.06 -9.38 -1.82
N LYS A 116 -7.81 -8.34 -1.43
CA LYS A 116 -8.96 -7.89 -2.21
C LYS A 116 -8.49 -6.76 -3.12
N LEU A 117 -8.51 -7.02 -4.43
CA LEU A 117 -8.10 -6.08 -5.48
C LEU A 117 -9.33 -5.49 -6.15
N ASN A 118 -9.44 -4.18 -6.16
CA ASN A 118 -10.50 -3.44 -6.85
C ASN A 118 -9.88 -2.48 -7.88
N GLU A 119 -10.58 -2.25 -8.99
CA GLU A 119 -10.27 -1.08 -9.82
C GLU A 119 -10.60 0.21 -9.07
N ARG A 120 -9.82 1.26 -9.30
CA ARG A 120 -10.07 2.57 -8.70
C ARG A 120 -11.45 3.09 -9.13
N ASN A 121 -12.22 3.59 -8.17
CA ASN A 121 -13.57 4.13 -8.38
C ASN A 121 -14.64 3.10 -8.83
N LYS A 122 -14.34 1.80 -8.80
CA LYS A 122 -15.32 0.73 -8.99
C LYS A 122 -15.45 -0.06 -7.68
N ALA A 123 -16.47 0.23 -6.88
CA ALA A 123 -16.53 -0.20 -5.47
C ALA A 123 -16.87 -1.69 -5.27
N GLU A 124 -17.49 -2.41 -6.20
CA GLU A 124 -18.15 -3.68 -5.90
C GLU A 124 -17.62 -4.92 -6.63
N ASP A 125 -16.89 -4.78 -7.74
CA ASP A 125 -16.47 -5.92 -8.58
C ASP A 125 -15.01 -6.36 -8.35
N GLY A 126 -14.51 -6.24 -7.13
CA GLY A 126 -13.13 -6.63 -6.80
C GLY A 126 -12.93 -8.14 -6.78
N VAL A 127 -11.72 -8.57 -7.11
CA VAL A 127 -11.30 -9.98 -7.05
C VAL A 127 -10.49 -10.25 -5.79
N ILE A 128 -10.53 -11.50 -5.32
CA ILE A 128 -9.68 -11.99 -4.24
C ILE A 128 -8.51 -12.75 -4.86
N LEU A 129 -7.28 -12.26 -4.63
CA LEU A 129 -6.06 -12.96 -5.02
C LEU A 129 -5.65 -13.95 -3.94
N ARG A 130 -5.08 -15.07 -4.38
CA ARG A 130 -4.45 -16.13 -3.57
C ARG A 130 -2.94 -16.10 -3.74
N PRO A 131 -2.15 -16.63 -2.79
CA PRO A 131 -0.70 -16.72 -2.92
C PRO A 131 -0.27 -17.35 -4.25
N GLY A 132 0.70 -16.72 -4.94
CA GLY A 132 1.15 -17.11 -6.27
C GLY A 132 0.32 -16.56 -7.42
N GLU A 133 -0.71 -15.77 -7.14
CA GLU A 133 -1.49 -15.08 -8.16
C GLU A 133 -1.06 -13.62 -8.33
N MET A 134 -1.21 -13.14 -9.57
CA MET A 134 -1.09 -11.74 -9.95
C MET A 134 -2.42 -11.25 -10.51
N GLY A 135 -2.89 -10.12 -10.02
CA GLY A 135 -3.94 -9.32 -10.64
C GLY A 135 -3.33 -8.22 -11.50
N ARG A 136 -3.59 -8.26 -12.80
CA ARG A 136 -3.26 -7.18 -13.73
C ARG A 136 -4.50 -6.37 -14.01
N VAL A 137 -4.39 -5.06 -13.90
CA VAL A 137 -5.50 -4.13 -14.10
C VAL A 137 -5.12 -3.12 -15.14
N SER A 138 -5.99 -2.94 -16.14
CA SER A 138 -5.90 -1.85 -17.10
C SER A 138 -7.26 -1.18 -17.27
N ARG A 139 -7.26 0.09 -17.66
CA ARG A 139 -8.52 0.82 -17.91
C ARG A 139 -9.36 0.21 -19.05
N GLN A 140 -8.75 -0.58 -19.93
CA GLN A 140 -9.39 -1.15 -21.11
C GLN A 140 -9.94 -2.55 -20.84
N SER A 141 -9.19 -3.42 -20.15
CA SER A 141 -9.54 -4.83 -19.95
C SER A 141 -10.09 -5.18 -18.58
N GLY A 142 -10.03 -4.24 -17.63
CA GLY A 142 -10.44 -4.53 -16.24
C GLY A 142 -9.39 -5.35 -15.49
N ILE A 143 -9.84 -6.24 -14.59
CA ILE A 143 -8.97 -7.09 -13.76
C ILE A 143 -8.81 -8.47 -14.41
N GLU A 144 -7.56 -8.84 -14.71
CA GLU A 144 -7.17 -10.18 -15.15
C GLU A 144 -6.34 -10.86 -14.06
N VAL A 145 -6.63 -12.12 -13.70
CA VAL A 145 -5.89 -12.89 -12.70
C VAL A 145 -5.16 -14.04 -13.37
N ARG A 146 -3.87 -14.22 -13.01
CA ARG A 146 -3.05 -15.35 -13.48
C ARG A 146 -2.07 -15.81 -12.41
N HIS A 147 -1.64 -17.07 -12.48
CA HIS A 147 -0.52 -17.59 -11.68
C HIS A 147 0.81 -17.09 -12.22
N VAL A 148 1.73 -16.78 -11.32
CA VAL A 148 3.07 -16.27 -11.64
C VAL A 148 4.15 -16.96 -10.81
N ASP A 149 5.37 -16.96 -11.31
CA ASP A 149 6.54 -17.29 -10.52
C ASP A 149 6.91 -16.08 -9.64
N LEU A 150 6.73 -16.22 -8.33
CA LEU A 150 6.96 -15.14 -7.37
C LEU A 150 8.39 -14.59 -7.43
N GLN A 151 9.39 -15.44 -7.73
CA GLN A 151 10.78 -15.00 -7.78
C GLN A 151 11.00 -13.91 -8.84
N LEU A 152 10.27 -13.94 -9.94
CA LEU A 152 10.40 -12.95 -11.01
C LEU A 152 9.87 -11.55 -10.61
N TYR A 153 9.00 -11.50 -9.59
CA TYR A 153 8.31 -10.27 -9.20
C TYR A 153 8.76 -9.70 -7.85
N THR A 154 9.36 -10.51 -6.98
CA THR A 154 9.63 -10.10 -5.59
C THR A 154 11.11 -10.02 -5.23
N THR A 155 12.04 -10.52 -6.06
CA THR A 155 13.48 -10.52 -5.77
C THR A 155 14.14 -9.14 -5.87
N TRP A 156 13.52 -8.20 -6.57
CA TRP A 156 14.06 -6.84 -6.70
C TRP A 156 14.26 -6.14 -5.34
N LYS A 157 13.42 -6.46 -4.35
CA LYS A 157 13.51 -5.92 -2.98
C LYS A 157 14.68 -6.44 -2.17
N ASP A 158 15.36 -7.51 -2.60
CA ASP A 158 16.44 -8.15 -1.83
C ASP A 158 17.72 -7.31 -1.81
N LYS A 159 17.85 -6.35 -2.76
CA LYS A 159 18.87 -5.30 -2.75
C LYS A 159 18.25 -3.99 -2.29
N TYR A 160 18.41 -3.64 -1.02
CA TYR A 160 17.78 -2.45 -0.45
C TYR A 160 18.72 -1.60 0.40
N MET A 161 18.45 -0.29 0.45
CA MET A 161 19.00 0.64 1.44
C MET A 161 18.01 0.80 2.59
N ASN A 162 18.50 0.77 3.84
CA ASN A 162 17.68 0.94 5.02
C ASN A 162 17.82 2.36 5.58
N ILE A 163 16.73 3.11 5.68
CA ILE A 163 16.74 4.46 6.26
C ILE A 163 17.10 4.42 7.76
N GLU A 164 16.69 3.38 8.49
CA GLU A 164 16.94 3.27 9.94
C GLU A 164 18.43 3.12 10.29
N SER A 165 19.28 2.72 9.35
CA SER A 165 20.72 2.56 9.55
C SER A 165 21.54 3.85 9.37
N GLN A 166 20.91 4.99 9.07
CA GLN A 166 21.57 6.28 8.85
C GLN A 166 21.46 7.25 10.04
N LYS A 167 21.18 6.76 11.23
CA LYS A 167 21.21 7.55 12.47
C LYS A 167 22.53 7.40 13.21
#